data_1fcee6a885be2bde0107bb58185fc3ef
#
_entry.id   1fcee6a885be2bde0107bb58185fc3ef
#
_cell.length_a   1.000
_cell.length_b   1.000
_cell.length_c   1.000
_cell.angle_alpha   90.00
_cell.angle_beta   90.00
_cell.angle_gamma   90.00
#
_symmetry.space_group_name_H-M   'P 1'
#
loop_
_entity.id
_entity.type
_entity.pdbx_description
1 polymer ?
#
loop_
_entity_poly.entity_id
_entity_poly.type
_entity_poly.pdbx_seq_one_letter_code
_entity_poly.pdbx_strand_id
1 'polypeptide(L)'
;EGADFSGFVQSVYAHFGISLPRTTWDMENVGVAVSYEQALPGDIVLYDGHVGLYMGDGTIVNAMNEADGIGICSATYTNIITIRRVL
;
A
#
# COMPACT_ATOMS: atom_id res chain seq x y z
N GLU A 1 -7.71 11.61 -11.12
CA GLU A 1 -8.16 10.94 -10.42
C GLU A 1 -7.91 11.11 -9.06
N GLY A 2 -8.19 12.11 -8.54
CA GLY A 2 -7.96 12.41 -7.21
C GLY A 2 -8.20 11.29 -6.26
N ALA A 3 -8.84 10.28 -6.70
CA ALA A 3 -9.12 9.19 -5.81
C ALA A 3 -8.08 8.10 -5.87
N ASP A 4 -6.87 8.42 -6.25
CA ASP A 4 -5.87 7.38 -6.31
C ASP A 4 -5.57 6.86 -4.91
N PHE A 5 -5.16 5.62 -4.84
CA PHE A 5 -4.99 4.95 -3.56
C PHE A 5 -3.76 5.42 -2.82
N SER A 6 -2.73 5.91 -3.51
CA SER A 6 -1.56 6.43 -2.82
C SER A 6 -1.94 7.64 -1.98
N GLY A 7 -2.85 8.48 -2.49
CA GLY A 7 -3.35 9.60 -1.70
C GLY A 7 -4.14 9.15 -0.50
N PHE A 8 -4.94 8.08 -0.65
CA PHE A 8 -5.67 7.53 0.47
C PHE A 8 -4.72 6.98 1.54
N VAL A 9 -3.70 6.25 1.14
CA VAL A 9 -2.72 5.71 2.07
C VAL A 9 -2.00 6.84 2.79
N GLN A 10 -1.61 7.88 2.05
CA GLN A 10 -0.96 9.04 2.64
C GLN A 10 -1.84 9.66 3.72
N SER A 11 -3.13 9.79 3.44
CA SER A 11 -4.08 10.38 4.36
C SER A 11 -4.25 9.52 5.62
N VAL A 12 -4.36 8.21 5.44
CA VAL A 12 -4.52 7.30 6.56
C VAL A 12 -3.32 7.39 7.51
N TYR A 13 -2.12 7.36 6.96
CA TYR A 13 -0.94 7.40 7.83
C TYR A 13 -0.71 8.77 8.43
N ALA A 14 -1.20 9.84 7.79
CA ALA A 14 -1.10 11.16 8.38
C ALA A 14 -1.86 11.25 9.70
N HIS A 15 -2.93 10.47 9.83
CA HIS A 15 -3.67 10.42 11.09
C HIS A 15 -2.82 9.90 12.24
N PHE A 16 -1.80 9.12 11.94
CA PHE A 16 -0.91 8.57 12.95
C PHE A 16 0.39 9.36 13.06
N GLY A 17 0.43 10.55 12.47
CA GLY A 17 1.62 11.39 12.54
C GLY A 17 2.73 10.96 11.61
N ILE A 18 2.43 10.12 10.64
CA ILE A 18 3.43 9.63 9.70
C ILE A 18 3.25 10.34 8.36
N SER A 19 4.31 11.02 7.92
CA SER A 19 4.28 11.73 6.65
C SER A 19 4.81 10.83 5.55
N LEU A 20 3.96 10.49 4.60
CA LEU A 20 4.34 9.63 3.48
C LEU A 20 4.46 10.45 2.21
N PRO A 21 5.33 10.03 1.28
CA PRO A 21 5.39 10.66 -0.02
C PRO A 21 4.07 10.48 -0.77
N ARG A 22 3.84 11.35 -1.75
CA ARG A 22 2.58 11.33 -2.49
C ARG A 22 2.53 10.30 -3.59
N THR A 23 3.68 9.91 -4.13
CA THR A 23 3.73 9.01 -5.27
C THR A 23 4.18 7.62 -4.86
N THR A 24 3.76 6.60 -5.64
CA THR A 24 4.18 5.24 -5.37
C THR A 24 5.68 5.07 -5.56
N TRP A 25 6.28 5.83 -6.48
CA TRP A 25 7.72 5.78 -6.69
C TRP A 25 8.49 6.12 -5.43
N ASP A 26 8.07 7.22 -4.78
CA ASP A 26 8.76 7.67 -3.58
C ASP A 26 8.45 6.78 -2.40
N MET A 27 7.28 6.16 -2.38
CA MET A 27 6.92 5.25 -1.30
C MET A 27 7.81 4.01 -1.25
N GLU A 28 8.46 3.67 -2.35
CA GLU A 28 9.34 2.50 -2.38
C GLU A 28 10.54 2.64 -1.44
N ASN A 29 10.80 3.84 -0.96
CA ASN A 29 11.96 4.08 -0.11
C ASN A 29 11.59 4.47 1.33
N VAL A 30 10.33 4.42 1.69
CA VAL A 30 9.95 4.79 3.06
C VAL A 30 10.14 3.62 4.00
N GLY A 31 10.36 3.94 5.26
CA GLY A 31 10.41 2.93 6.31
C GLY A 31 11.43 1.85 6.07
N VAL A 32 11.07 0.64 6.40
CA VAL A 32 11.96 -0.50 6.34
C VAL A 32 11.39 -1.54 5.41
N ALA A 33 12.23 -2.15 4.58
CA ALA A 33 11.81 -3.22 3.68
C ALA A 33 11.49 -4.47 4.49
N VAL A 34 10.42 -5.16 4.12
CA VAL A 34 9.95 -6.36 4.82
C VAL A 34 9.70 -7.43 3.77
N SER A 35 10.05 -8.68 4.08
CA SER A 35 9.75 -9.78 3.18
C SER A 35 8.26 -10.09 3.24
N TYR A 36 7.76 -10.77 2.21
CA TYR A 36 6.35 -11.14 2.19
C TYR A 36 5.99 -12.05 3.37
N GLU A 37 6.87 -12.96 3.72
CA GLU A 37 6.61 -13.88 4.84
C GLU A 37 6.52 -13.16 6.17
N GLN A 38 7.15 -12.00 6.28
CA GLN A 38 7.17 -11.24 7.53
C GLN A 38 6.22 -10.07 7.51
N ALA A 39 5.46 -9.89 6.43
CA ALA A 39 4.54 -8.78 6.32
C ALA A 39 3.43 -8.87 7.36
N LEU A 40 3.09 -7.73 7.93
CA LEU A 40 2.06 -7.62 8.97
C LEU A 40 0.96 -6.68 8.50
N PRO A 41 -0.23 -6.76 9.12
CA PRO A 41 -1.30 -5.83 8.75
C PRO A 41 -0.84 -4.39 8.89
N GLY A 42 -1.15 -3.60 7.88
CA GLY A 42 -0.74 -2.19 7.85
C GLY A 42 0.53 -1.93 7.09
N ASP A 43 1.27 -2.97 6.71
CA ASP A 43 2.44 -2.77 5.86
C ASP A 43 1.99 -2.33 4.47
N ILE A 44 2.83 -1.54 3.81
CA ILE A 44 2.51 -0.99 2.50
C ILE A 44 3.12 -1.89 1.45
N VAL A 45 2.28 -2.42 0.56
CA VAL A 45 2.74 -3.30 -0.52
C VAL A 45 2.76 -2.49 -1.80
N LEU A 46 3.91 -2.47 -2.47
CA LEU A 46 4.11 -1.65 -3.65
C LEU A 46 4.27 -2.49 -4.89
N TYR A 47 3.55 -2.09 -5.92
CA TYR A 47 3.56 -2.70 -7.24
C TYR A 47 3.97 -1.63 -8.24
N ASP A 48 4.13 -2.02 -9.49
CA ASP A 48 4.48 -1.07 -10.53
C ASP A 48 3.31 -0.10 -10.72
N GLY A 49 3.48 1.12 -10.23
CA GLY A 49 2.46 2.16 -10.37
C GLY A 49 1.23 1.98 -9.49
N HIS A 50 1.31 1.12 -8.47
CA HIS A 50 0.16 0.85 -7.63
C HIS A 50 0.60 0.53 -6.20
N VAL A 51 -0.31 0.70 -5.24
CA VAL A 51 -0.01 0.47 -3.84
C VAL A 51 -1.23 -0.13 -3.16
N GLY A 52 -0.99 -1.00 -2.18
CA GLY A 52 -2.04 -1.55 -1.35
C GLY A 52 -1.59 -1.61 0.10
N LEU A 53 -2.55 -1.82 0.99
CA LEU A 53 -2.27 -2.02 2.41
C LEU A 53 -2.50 -3.50 2.74
N TYR A 54 -1.49 -4.12 3.34
CA TYR A 54 -1.57 -5.54 3.65
C TYR A 54 -2.55 -5.79 4.79
N MET A 55 -3.36 -6.83 4.64
CA MET A 55 -4.37 -7.18 5.64
C MET A 55 -3.89 -8.23 6.62
N GLY A 56 -2.79 -8.89 6.34
CA GLY A 56 -2.25 -9.91 7.22
C GLY A 56 -2.58 -11.33 6.84
N ASP A 57 -3.43 -11.52 5.85
CA ASP A 57 -3.89 -12.86 5.47
C ASP A 57 -3.66 -13.15 3.99
N GLY A 58 -2.70 -12.49 3.39
CA GLY A 58 -2.41 -12.68 1.97
C GLY A 58 -3.22 -11.78 1.07
N THR A 59 -3.98 -10.85 1.63
CA THR A 59 -4.79 -9.92 0.85
C THR A 59 -4.37 -8.48 1.13
N ILE A 60 -4.75 -7.60 0.21
CA ILE A 60 -4.51 -6.17 0.36
C ILE A 60 -5.82 -5.41 0.16
N VAL A 61 -5.87 -4.23 0.77
CA VAL A 61 -6.90 -3.25 0.46
C VAL A 61 -6.29 -2.29 -0.54
N ASN A 62 -6.99 -2.05 -1.65
CA ASN A 62 -6.49 -1.09 -2.63
C ASN A 62 -7.66 -0.45 -3.36
N ALA A 63 -7.35 0.58 -4.15
CA ALA A 63 -8.33 1.21 -5.03
C ALA A 63 -8.33 0.44 -6.34
N MET A 64 -9.40 -0.28 -6.63
CA MET A 64 -9.45 -1.15 -7.78
C MET A 64 -9.67 -0.38 -9.08
N ASN A 65 -10.72 0.43 -9.12
CA ASN A 65 -10.96 1.35 -10.22
C ASN A 65 -12.10 2.27 -9.80
N GLU A 66 -12.46 3.19 -10.66
CA GLU A 66 -13.48 4.16 -10.31
C GLU A 66 -14.85 3.52 -10.06
N ALA A 67 -15.15 2.49 -10.81
CA ALA A 67 -16.45 1.84 -10.66
C ALA A 67 -16.53 1.01 -9.39
N ASP A 68 -15.43 0.30 -9.06
CA ASP A 68 -15.44 -0.60 -7.92
C ASP A 68 -14.96 0.04 -6.62
N GLY A 69 -14.27 1.17 -6.73
CA GLY A 69 -13.77 1.86 -5.54
C GLY A 69 -12.67 1.09 -4.84
N ILE A 70 -12.72 1.10 -3.52
CA ILE A 70 -11.72 0.42 -2.69
C ILE A 70 -12.21 -0.99 -2.42
N GLY A 71 -11.33 -1.95 -2.63
CA GLY A 71 -11.69 -3.33 -2.41
C GLY A 71 -10.53 -4.16 -1.92
N ILE A 72 -10.77 -5.43 -1.73
CA ILE A 72 -9.79 -6.38 -1.22
C ILE A 72 -9.50 -7.39 -2.30
N CYS A 73 -8.22 -7.67 -2.51
CA CYS A 73 -7.82 -8.70 -3.46
C CYS A 73 -6.55 -9.38 -2.96
N SER A 74 -6.11 -10.42 -3.67
CA SER A 74 -4.90 -11.13 -3.29
C SER A 74 -3.69 -10.23 -3.39
N ALA A 75 -2.81 -10.25 -2.39
CA ALA A 75 -1.59 -9.46 -2.41
C ALA A 75 -0.66 -9.89 -3.54
N THR A 76 -0.76 -11.14 -3.97
CA THR A 76 0.10 -11.66 -5.02
C THR A 76 -0.58 -11.70 -6.39
N TYR A 77 -1.60 -10.85 -6.59
CA TYR A 77 -2.29 -10.80 -7.86
C TYR A 77 -1.36 -10.35 -9.01
N THR A 78 -0.31 -9.65 -8.65
CA THR A 78 0.73 -9.28 -9.61
C THR A 78 2.04 -9.16 -8.86
N ASN A 79 3.10 -8.81 -9.57
CA ASN A 79 4.43 -8.82 -9.00
C ASN A 79 4.60 -7.73 -7.95
N ILE A 80 5.07 -8.09 -6.76
CA ILE A 80 5.34 -7.15 -5.69
C ILE A 80 6.74 -6.58 -5.85
N ILE A 81 6.87 -5.27 -5.87
CA ILE A 81 8.18 -4.62 -5.96
C ILE A 81 8.84 -4.61 -4.59
N THR A 82 8.14 -4.14 -3.57
CA THR A 82 8.68 -4.10 -2.23
C THR A 82 7.53 -3.96 -1.24
N ILE A 83 7.79 -4.33 0.00
CA ILE A 83 6.84 -4.12 1.10
C ILE A 83 7.56 -3.26 2.12
N ARG A 84 6.91 -2.19 2.56
CA ARG A 84 7.53 -1.22 3.47
C ARG A 84 6.75 -1.13 4.77
N ARG A 85 7.47 -1.10 5.87
CA ARG A 85 6.88 -0.95 7.20
C ARG A 85 7.23 0.43 7.74
N VAL A 86 6.20 1.21 8.07
CA VAL A 86 6.39 2.56 8.59
C VAL A 86 5.81 2.72 10.00
N LEU A 87 5.08 1.74 10.46
CA LEU A 87 4.49 1.77 11.80
C LEU A 87 5.43 1.18 12.85
#